data_1b258fe68d6ca7d68c33773150a7de78
#
_entry.id   1b258fe68d6ca7d68c33773150a7de78
#
_cell.length_a   1.000
_cell.length_b   1.000
_cell.length_c   1.000
_cell.angle_alpha   90.00
_cell.angle_beta   90.00
_cell.angle_gamma   90.00
#
_symmetry.space_group_name_H-M   'P 1'
#
loop_
_entity.id
_entity.type
_entity.pdbx_description
1 polymer ?
#
loop_
_entity_poly.entity_id
_entity_poly.type
_entity_poly.pdbx_seq_one_letter_code
_entity_poly.pdbx_strand_id
1 'polypeptide(L)'
;MNSFLFTLLANVAYARYRFLPSGPLFLPKKLTDYKRPHLLLVTTAFNKPELIDKQAELISLNVKDQDYRYLVVDNSTDKASRSAIKEVCQKRGIDYIAVRGGIFLYLVNRFNRCSLSHAFSLNWVYYKIIRKIKPEFFAFLDHDIFPITPTFVADLQPEEDYYGVIRRRGEQLQYWFLWPGWSVYRFSTIKRYHPDFNPGFVGGTYLDTGGANYKRIYIRFDFNQLRFAPRVFYKLKKDNSISFEEYYYVWGVEIVNNAWLHLINGSVYKGIGDKEKMVKACLNNLPFFQKLLDL
;
A
#
# COMPACT_ATOMS: atom_id res chain seq x y z
N MET A 1 14.79 19.67 -2.62
CA MET A 1 14.00 20.30 -1.53
C MET A 1 14.73 20.02 -0.24
N ASN A 2 15.01 21.04 0.57
CA ASN A 2 15.66 20.90 1.87
C ASN A 2 14.83 19.92 2.76
N SER A 3 15.50 19.07 3.54
CA SER A 3 14.87 18.13 4.48
C SER A 3 13.90 18.82 5.46
N PHE A 4 14.19 20.06 5.82
CA PHE A 4 13.33 20.91 6.66
C PHE A 4 11.98 21.19 5.98
N LEU A 5 11.99 21.67 4.74
CA LEU A 5 10.74 21.96 4.00
C LEU A 5 9.90 20.69 3.76
N PHE A 6 10.57 19.59 3.48
CA PHE A 6 9.90 18.29 3.35
C PHE A 6 9.18 17.89 4.64
N THR A 7 9.90 17.95 5.77
CA THR A 7 9.35 17.61 7.08
C THR A 7 8.21 18.56 7.48
N LEU A 8 8.35 19.85 7.19
CA LEU A 8 7.30 20.83 7.45
C LEU A 8 6.02 20.51 6.66
N LEU A 9 6.12 20.25 5.36
CA LEU A 9 4.98 19.89 4.52
C LEU A 9 4.32 18.60 4.98
N ALA A 10 5.11 17.58 5.34
CA ALA A 10 4.59 16.32 5.88
C ALA A 10 3.82 16.54 7.19
N ASN A 11 4.37 17.34 8.11
CA ASN A 11 3.73 17.64 9.39
C ASN A 11 2.45 18.49 9.23
N VAL A 12 2.44 19.46 8.34
CA VAL A 12 1.25 20.26 8.03
C VAL A 12 0.14 19.37 7.44
N ALA A 13 0.49 18.50 6.51
CA ALA A 13 -0.46 17.53 5.95
C ALA A 13 -1.03 16.60 7.02
N TYR A 14 -0.17 16.05 7.87
CA TYR A 14 -0.57 15.19 8.97
C TYR A 14 -1.51 15.91 9.95
N ALA A 15 -1.16 17.13 10.40
CA ALA A 15 -2.00 17.93 11.28
C ALA A 15 -3.36 18.22 10.66
N ARG A 16 -3.40 18.55 9.37
CA ARG A 16 -4.64 18.77 8.62
C ARG A 16 -5.55 17.54 8.64
N TYR A 17 -5.01 16.35 8.40
CA TYR A 17 -5.85 15.14 8.42
C TYR A 17 -6.30 14.76 9.80
N ARG A 18 -5.45 14.94 10.79
CA ARG A 18 -5.73 14.54 12.15
C ARG A 18 -6.76 15.47 12.82
N PHE A 19 -6.62 16.77 12.65
CA PHE A 19 -7.34 17.75 13.47
C PHE A 19 -8.42 18.52 12.72
N LEU A 20 -8.26 18.79 11.41
CA LEU A 20 -9.28 19.53 10.70
C LEU A 20 -10.43 18.60 10.30
N PRO A 21 -11.70 19.03 10.50
CA PRO A 21 -12.82 18.29 9.95
C PRO A 21 -12.66 18.24 8.42
N SER A 22 -12.81 17.08 7.86
CA SER A 22 -13.09 17.00 6.43
C SER A 22 -14.43 17.69 6.25
N GLY A 23 -14.51 18.63 5.28
CA GLY A 23 -15.79 19.10 4.80
C GLY A 23 -16.71 17.90 4.51
N PRO A 24 -17.99 18.08 4.15
CA PRO A 24 -18.92 16.98 3.99
C PRO A 24 -18.31 15.93 3.07
N LEU A 25 -17.70 14.92 3.68
CA LEU A 25 -17.30 13.70 3.01
C LEU A 25 -18.60 12.96 2.79
N PHE A 26 -19.13 13.05 1.59
CA PHE A 26 -20.09 12.09 1.11
C PHE A 26 -19.37 10.74 1.02
N LEU A 27 -19.23 10.09 2.17
CA LEU A 27 -18.94 8.67 2.16
C LEU A 27 -20.12 8.02 1.44
N PRO A 28 -19.88 7.17 0.44
CA PRO A 28 -20.97 6.39 -0.13
C PRO A 28 -21.76 5.77 1.03
N LYS A 29 -23.10 5.86 1.01
CA LYS A 29 -23.94 5.26 2.06
C LYS A 29 -23.52 3.84 2.38
N LYS A 30 -23.12 3.07 1.36
CA LYS A 30 -22.54 1.74 1.51
C LYS A 30 -21.37 1.66 2.49
N LEU A 31 -20.57 2.70 2.70
CA LEU A 31 -19.44 2.68 3.65
C LEU A 31 -19.87 3.04 5.09
N THR A 32 -21.00 3.70 5.27
CA THR A 32 -21.50 4.13 6.59
C THR A 32 -22.55 3.20 7.17
N ASP A 33 -23.30 2.49 6.32
CA ASP A 33 -24.46 1.68 6.71
C ASP A 33 -24.09 0.22 7.05
N TYR A 34 -22.79 -0.12 6.99
CA TYR A 34 -22.34 -1.49 7.20
C TYR A 34 -21.97 -1.80 8.64
N LYS A 35 -22.34 -3.03 9.03
CA LYS A 35 -21.74 -3.73 10.15
C LYS A 35 -20.21 -3.65 10.05
N ARG A 36 -19.55 -3.40 11.16
CA ARG A 36 -18.08 -3.33 11.24
C ARG A 36 -17.44 -4.58 10.59
N PRO A 37 -16.69 -4.45 9.48
CA PRO A 37 -16.08 -5.61 8.85
C PRO A 37 -14.95 -6.17 9.71
N HIS A 38 -14.71 -7.47 9.59
CA HIS A 38 -13.54 -8.10 10.18
C HIS A 38 -12.26 -7.53 9.54
N LEU A 39 -12.18 -7.49 8.23
CA LEU A 39 -11.03 -6.97 7.49
C LEU A 39 -11.43 -5.89 6.48
N LEU A 40 -10.70 -4.78 6.47
CA LEU A 40 -10.78 -3.76 5.43
C LEU A 40 -9.48 -3.74 4.62
N LEU A 41 -9.51 -4.23 3.38
CA LEU A 41 -8.42 -4.09 2.42
C LEU A 41 -8.49 -2.70 1.78
N VAL A 42 -7.38 -1.98 1.75
CA VAL A 42 -7.29 -0.63 1.19
C VAL A 42 -6.16 -0.56 0.20
N THR A 43 -6.48 -0.30 -1.06
CA THR A 43 -5.48 -0.06 -2.11
C THR A 43 -5.47 1.41 -2.50
N THR A 44 -4.27 2.00 -2.57
CA THR A 44 -4.09 3.33 -3.14
C THR A 44 -3.83 3.21 -4.64
N ALA A 45 -4.80 3.64 -5.45
CA ALA A 45 -4.70 3.62 -6.92
C ALA A 45 -4.06 4.91 -7.46
N PHE A 46 -3.26 4.78 -8.52
CA PHE A 46 -2.64 5.91 -9.21
C PHE A 46 -2.49 5.65 -10.72
N ASN A 47 -3.35 6.26 -11.55
CA ASN A 47 -3.28 6.32 -13.02
C ASN A 47 -3.16 4.96 -13.75
N LYS A 48 -3.55 3.83 -13.14
CA LYS A 48 -3.39 2.48 -13.67
C LYS A 48 -4.67 1.64 -13.45
N PRO A 49 -5.71 1.86 -14.24
CA PRO A 49 -6.97 1.11 -14.11
C PRO A 49 -6.80 -0.39 -14.35
N GLU A 50 -5.89 -0.79 -15.23
CA GLU A 50 -5.60 -2.19 -15.56
C GLU A 50 -5.03 -2.97 -14.36
N LEU A 51 -4.21 -2.31 -13.52
CA LEU A 51 -3.69 -2.95 -12.30
C LEU A 51 -4.79 -3.12 -11.26
N ILE A 52 -5.68 -2.14 -11.13
CA ILE A 52 -6.82 -2.22 -10.21
C ILE A 52 -7.79 -3.32 -10.65
N ASP A 53 -8.08 -3.44 -11.95
CA ASP A 53 -8.97 -4.50 -12.45
C ASP A 53 -8.39 -5.89 -12.16
N LYS A 54 -7.09 -6.08 -12.43
CA LYS A 54 -6.42 -7.36 -12.17
C LYS A 54 -6.29 -7.66 -10.67
N GLN A 55 -5.96 -6.66 -9.85
CA GLN A 55 -5.89 -6.82 -8.40
C GLN A 55 -7.26 -7.21 -7.82
N ALA A 56 -8.31 -6.55 -8.26
CA ALA A 56 -9.68 -6.86 -7.84
C ALA A 56 -10.10 -8.28 -8.18
N GLU A 57 -9.81 -8.73 -9.39
CA GLU A 57 -10.04 -10.10 -9.82
C GLU A 57 -9.33 -11.10 -8.89
N LEU A 58 -8.03 -10.90 -8.68
CA LEU A 58 -7.22 -11.82 -7.91
C LEU A 58 -7.54 -11.80 -6.39
N ILE A 59 -7.90 -10.63 -5.83
CA ILE A 59 -8.39 -10.54 -4.45
C ILE A 59 -9.68 -11.36 -4.30
N SER A 60 -10.63 -11.20 -5.22
CA SER A 60 -11.88 -11.96 -5.19
C SER A 60 -11.68 -13.47 -5.28
N LEU A 61 -10.66 -13.91 -6.04
CA LEU A 61 -10.35 -15.33 -6.21
C LEU A 61 -9.58 -15.93 -5.03
N ASN A 62 -8.63 -15.18 -4.47
CA ASN A 62 -7.58 -15.73 -3.61
C ASN A 62 -7.65 -15.29 -2.15
N VAL A 63 -8.25 -14.15 -1.79
CA VAL A 63 -8.42 -13.77 -0.39
C VAL A 63 -9.55 -14.57 0.22
N LYS A 64 -9.24 -15.34 1.27
CA LYS A 64 -10.15 -16.30 1.92
C LYS A 64 -10.62 -15.85 3.30
N ASP A 65 -10.22 -14.65 3.74
CA ASP A 65 -10.75 -14.06 4.96
C ASP A 65 -12.27 -13.94 4.89
N GLN A 66 -12.94 -14.25 6.00
CA GLN A 66 -14.38 -14.03 6.12
C GLN A 66 -14.67 -12.55 6.39
N ASP A 67 -15.80 -12.05 5.87
CA ASP A 67 -16.27 -10.68 6.11
C ASP A 67 -15.20 -9.61 5.81
N TYR A 68 -14.50 -9.73 4.68
CA TYR A 68 -13.64 -8.67 4.21
C TYR A 68 -14.36 -7.68 3.30
N ARG A 69 -13.89 -6.44 3.30
CA ARG A 69 -14.27 -5.41 2.33
C ARG A 69 -13.05 -4.89 1.60
N TYR A 70 -13.22 -4.58 0.34
CA TYR A 70 -12.16 -4.01 -0.48
C TYR A 70 -12.51 -2.57 -0.89
N LEU A 71 -11.61 -1.63 -0.56
CA LEU A 71 -11.74 -0.21 -0.82
C LEU A 71 -10.59 0.27 -1.69
N VAL A 72 -10.89 0.85 -2.83
CA VAL A 72 -9.94 1.55 -3.69
C VAL A 72 -9.98 3.05 -3.40
N VAL A 73 -8.82 3.59 -3.00
CA VAL A 73 -8.60 5.00 -2.70
C VAL A 73 -7.82 5.61 -3.85
N ASP A 74 -8.51 6.33 -4.72
CA ASP A 74 -7.92 6.83 -5.96
C ASP A 74 -7.24 8.19 -5.77
N ASN A 75 -5.92 8.19 -5.94
CA ASN A 75 -5.04 9.35 -5.88
C ASN A 75 -4.58 9.80 -7.29
N SER A 76 -5.21 9.33 -8.34
CA SER A 76 -4.86 9.62 -9.72
C SER A 76 -4.90 11.12 -10.01
N THR A 77 -3.98 11.57 -10.84
CA THR A 77 -3.90 12.96 -11.34
C THR A 77 -4.56 13.13 -12.70
N ASP A 78 -4.58 12.06 -13.49
CA ASP A 78 -5.21 12.03 -14.81
C ASP A 78 -6.72 11.75 -14.69
N LYS A 79 -7.54 12.60 -15.34
CA LYS A 79 -9.00 12.48 -15.28
C LYS A 79 -9.53 11.22 -15.98
N ALA A 80 -8.93 10.83 -17.10
CA ALA A 80 -9.35 9.65 -17.85
C ALA A 80 -9.07 8.37 -17.04
N SER A 81 -7.87 8.26 -16.47
CA SER A 81 -7.49 7.16 -15.59
C SER A 81 -8.39 7.09 -14.35
N ARG A 82 -8.72 8.23 -13.74
CA ARG A 82 -9.64 8.29 -12.60
C ARG A 82 -11.05 7.79 -12.97
N SER A 83 -11.56 8.19 -14.13
CA SER A 83 -12.85 7.70 -14.63
C SER A 83 -12.82 6.19 -14.85
N ALA A 84 -11.78 5.69 -15.52
CA ALA A 84 -11.61 4.27 -15.79
C ALA A 84 -11.46 3.43 -14.50
N ILE A 85 -10.70 3.89 -13.49
CA ILE A 85 -10.60 3.23 -12.19
C ILE A 85 -11.96 3.16 -11.50
N LYS A 86 -12.74 4.26 -11.53
CA LYS A 86 -14.09 4.29 -10.97
C LYS A 86 -15.01 3.28 -11.66
N GLU A 87 -14.95 3.18 -12.99
CA GLU A 87 -15.73 2.22 -13.78
C GLU A 87 -15.36 0.78 -13.45
N VAL A 88 -14.07 0.48 -13.34
CA VAL A 88 -13.56 -0.83 -12.88
C VAL A 88 -14.16 -1.17 -11.51
N CYS A 89 -14.08 -0.27 -10.55
CA CYS A 89 -14.62 -0.50 -9.21
C CYS A 89 -16.13 -0.72 -9.23
N GLN A 90 -16.87 0.03 -10.02
CA GLN A 90 -18.32 -0.15 -10.19
C GLN A 90 -18.66 -1.52 -10.79
N LYS A 91 -17.97 -1.90 -11.87
CA LYS A 91 -18.16 -3.20 -12.55
C LYS A 91 -17.86 -4.38 -11.63
N ARG A 92 -16.84 -4.25 -10.78
CA ARG A 92 -16.41 -5.30 -9.83
C ARG A 92 -17.16 -5.27 -8.49
N GLY A 93 -18.05 -4.28 -8.27
CA GLY A 93 -18.78 -4.12 -6.99
C GLY A 93 -17.89 -3.68 -5.81
N ILE A 94 -16.77 -3.02 -6.09
CA ILE A 94 -15.77 -2.59 -5.11
C ILE A 94 -16.07 -1.16 -4.64
N ASP A 95 -15.80 -0.89 -3.37
CA ASP A 95 -15.91 0.45 -2.84
C ASP A 95 -14.83 1.37 -3.44
N TYR A 96 -15.23 2.55 -3.91
CA TYR A 96 -14.35 3.52 -4.54
C TYR A 96 -14.49 4.90 -3.90
N ILE A 97 -13.34 5.52 -3.63
CA ILE A 97 -13.27 6.92 -3.18
C ILE A 97 -12.10 7.63 -3.85
N ALA A 98 -12.38 8.79 -4.46
CA ALA A 98 -11.33 9.68 -4.93
C ALA A 98 -10.82 10.57 -3.79
N VAL A 99 -9.50 10.63 -3.61
CA VAL A 99 -8.87 11.53 -2.64
C VAL A 99 -9.07 12.98 -3.06
N ARG A 100 -9.59 13.79 -2.16
CA ARG A 100 -9.75 15.23 -2.34
C ARG A 100 -8.61 15.97 -1.63
N GLY A 101 -7.45 16.06 -2.28
CA GLY A 101 -6.26 16.69 -1.70
C GLY A 101 -6.18 18.20 -1.91
N GLY A 102 -7.02 18.77 -2.79
CA GLY A 102 -6.97 20.19 -3.15
C GLY A 102 -5.59 20.63 -3.66
N ILE A 103 -5.26 21.90 -3.46
CA ILE A 103 -4.00 22.49 -3.90
C ILE A 103 -2.77 21.79 -3.31
N PHE A 104 -2.88 21.21 -2.12
CA PHE A 104 -1.76 20.53 -1.47
C PHE A 104 -1.34 19.26 -2.23
N LEU A 105 -2.29 18.40 -2.61
CA LEU A 105 -2.00 17.21 -3.41
C LEU A 105 -1.47 17.59 -4.79
N TYR A 106 -2.01 18.65 -5.38
CA TYR A 106 -1.51 19.21 -6.64
C TYR A 106 -0.03 19.60 -6.53
N LEU A 107 0.36 20.35 -5.47
CA LEU A 107 1.75 20.76 -5.27
C LEU A 107 2.68 19.56 -5.04
N VAL A 108 2.27 18.60 -4.21
CA VAL A 108 3.06 17.38 -3.96
C VAL A 108 3.30 16.60 -5.25
N ASN A 109 2.28 16.44 -6.07
CA ASN A 109 2.37 15.73 -7.35
C ASN A 109 3.21 16.51 -8.37
N ARG A 110 3.08 17.86 -8.41
CA ARG A 110 3.87 18.73 -9.29
C ARG A 110 5.37 18.62 -9.02
N PHE A 111 5.77 18.45 -7.78
CA PHE A 111 7.17 18.25 -7.40
C PHE A 111 7.65 16.81 -7.55
N ASN A 112 6.86 15.93 -8.17
CA ASN A 112 7.19 14.53 -8.45
C ASN A 112 7.61 13.74 -7.18
N ARG A 113 6.88 13.94 -6.08
CA ARG A 113 7.13 13.31 -4.78
C ARG A 113 6.17 12.14 -4.55
N CYS A 114 6.39 11.06 -5.29
CA CYS A 114 5.51 9.87 -5.25
C CYS A 114 5.27 9.36 -3.82
N SER A 115 6.32 9.26 -2.99
CA SER A 115 6.19 8.79 -1.60
C SER A 115 5.33 9.71 -0.73
N LEU A 116 5.41 11.06 -0.92
CA LEU A 116 4.55 11.99 -0.18
C LEU A 116 3.10 11.91 -0.65
N SER A 117 2.87 11.79 -1.96
CA SER A 117 1.54 11.66 -2.53
C SER A 117 0.85 10.39 -2.04
N HIS A 118 1.59 9.27 -2.01
CA HIS A 118 1.12 8.00 -1.47
C HIS A 118 0.80 8.11 0.03
N ALA A 119 1.77 8.59 0.82
CA ALA A 119 1.62 8.80 2.27
C ALA A 119 0.43 9.69 2.63
N PHE A 120 0.20 10.72 1.81
CA PHE A 120 -0.94 11.61 1.94
C PHE A 120 -2.26 10.84 1.82
N SER A 121 -2.37 9.97 0.84
CA SER A 121 -3.58 9.15 0.63
C SER A 121 -3.80 8.17 1.79
N LEU A 122 -2.74 7.54 2.28
CA LEU A 122 -2.79 6.62 3.42
C LEU A 122 -3.24 7.34 4.71
N ASN A 123 -2.66 8.50 5.02
CA ASN A 123 -3.08 9.30 6.17
C ASN A 123 -4.53 9.76 6.01
N TRP A 124 -4.91 10.23 4.81
CA TRP A 124 -6.25 10.68 4.53
C TRP A 124 -7.27 9.55 4.75
N VAL A 125 -7.05 8.37 4.17
CA VAL A 125 -7.99 7.24 4.32
C VAL A 125 -8.03 6.75 5.76
N TYR A 126 -6.89 6.70 6.46
CA TYR A 126 -6.86 6.30 7.85
C TYR A 126 -7.71 7.24 8.73
N TYR A 127 -7.46 8.54 8.67
CA TYR A 127 -8.12 9.51 9.55
C TYR A 127 -9.58 9.79 9.16
N LYS A 128 -9.93 9.69 7.89
CA LYS A 128 -11.27 10.05 7.39
C LYS A 128 -12.20 8.87 7.20
N ILE A 129 -11.68 7.68 6.98
CA ILE A 129 -12.46 6.49 6.63
C ILE A 129 -12.26 5.37 7.65
N ILE A 130 -11.04 4.83 7.80
CA ILE A 130 -10.78 3.69 8.67
C ILE A 130 -11.20 3.98 10.12
N ARG A 131 -10.91 5.19 10.62
CA ARG A 131 -11.35 5.63 11.96
C ARG A 131 -12.87 5.73 12.14
N LYS A 132 -13.63 5.87 11.07
CA LYS A 132 -15.10 5.88 11.11
C LYS A 132 -15.67 4.47 11.02
N ILE A 133 -15.16 3.65 10.11
CA ILE A 133 -15.59 2.26 9.92
C ILE A 133 -15.20 1.41 11.13
N LYS A 134 -14.00 1.64 11.71
CA LYS A 134 -13.43 0.92 12.84
C LYS A 134 -13.41 -0.59 12.59
N PRO A 135 -12.84 -1.09 11.48
CA PRO A 135 -12.74 -2.51 11.22
C PRO A 135 -11.98 -3.21 12.34
N GLU A 136 -12.04 -4.51 12.46
CA GLU A 136 -11.17 -5.22 13.40
C GLU A 136 -9.72 -5.14 12.92
N PHE A 137 -9.49 -5.50 11.66
CA PHE A 137 -8.22 -5.33 10.96
C PHE A 137 -8.37 -4.44 9.73
N PHE A 138 -7.31 -3.74 9.37
CA PHE A 138 -7.19 -3.13 8.06
C PHE A 138 -5.83 -3.43 7.46
N ALA A 139 -5.78 -3.56 6.15
CA ALA A 139 -4.55 -3.77 5.41
C ALA A 139 -4.36 -2.68 4.36
N PHE A 140 -3.13 -2.22 4.20
CA PHE A 140 -2.72 -1.40 3.07
C PHE A 140 -2.03 -2.25 2.02
N LEU A 141 -2.41 -2.03 0.77
CA LEU A 141 -1.90 -2.71 -0.41
C LEU A 141 -1.52 -1.68 -1.48
N ASP A 142 -0.34 -1.82 -2.07
CA ASP A 142 -0.02 -1.11 -3.31
C ASP A 142 -0.80 -1.72 -4.48
N HIS A 143 -1.11 -0.94 -5.50
CA HIS A 143 -1.93 -1.41 -6.62
C HIS A 143 -1.18 -2.34 -7.60
N ASP A 144 0.12 -2.52 -7.39
CA ASP A 144 0.98 -3.43 -8.15
C ASP A 144 1.37 -4.70 -7.37
N ILE A 145 0.59 -5.05 -6.33
CA ILE A 145 0.71 -6.30 -5.56
C ILE A 145 -0.57 -7.13 -5.69
N PHE A 146 -0.42 -8.43 -5.96
CA PHE A 146 -1.51 -9.33 -6.37
C PHE A 146 -1.44 -10.65 -5.61
N PRO A 147 -2.52 -11.11 -4.96
CA PRO A 147 -2.55 -12.47 -4.41
C PRO A 147 -2.63 -13.47 -5.55
N ILE A 148 -1.65 -14.34 -5.69
CA ILE A 148 -1.55 -15.33 -6.77
C ILE A 148 -1.94 -16.75 -6.35
N THR A 149 -2.06 -16.98 -5.04
CA THR A 149 -2.56 -18.22 -4.46
C THR A 149 -3.58 -17.93 -3.35
N PRO A 150 -4.41 -18.90 -2.96
CA PRO A 150 -5.31 -18.75 -1.82
C PRO A 150 -4.56 -18.30 -0.57
N THR A 151 -5.04 -17.24 0.07
CA THR A 151 -4.36 -16.61 1.21
C THR A 151 -5.36 -16.01 2.19
N PHE A 152 -4.94 -15.92 3.44
CA PHE A 152 -5.60 -15.14 4.47
C PHE A 152 -4.77 -13.89 4.75
N VAL A 153 -5.42 -12.77 5.06
CA VAL A 153 -4.75 -11.49 5.33
C VAL A 153 -4.83 -11.14 6.81
N ALA A 154 -6.00 -11.28 7.42
CA ALA A 154 -6.20 -10.96 8.84
C ALA A 154 -5.89 -12.14 9.77
N ASP A 155 -6.13 -13.36 9.32
CA ASP A 155 -5.98 -14.55 10.16
C ASP A 155 -4.54 -15.08 10.23
N LEU A 156 -3.61 -14.47 9.49
CA LEU A 156 -2.20 -14.86 9.48
C LEU A 156 -1.53 -14.75 10.84
N GLN A 157 -1.96 -13.78 11.66
CA GLN A 157 -1.37 -13.47 12.96
C GLN A 157 -2.45 -12.95 13.93
N PRO A 158 -3.36 -13.81 14.43
CA PRO A 158 -4.47 -13.36 15.27
C PRO A 158 -4.01 -12.71 16.58
N GLU A 159 -2.80 -13.01 17.04
CA GLU A 159 -2.24 -12.50 18.29
C GLU A 159 -1.43 -11.22 18.10
N GLU A 160 -1.01 -10.89 16.87
CA GLU A 160 -0.17 -9.73 16.60
C GLU A 160 -1.00 -8.48 16.26
N ASP A 161 -0.55 -7.34 16.74
CA ASP A 161 -1.21 -6.05 16.53
C ASP A 161 -0.97 -5.47 15.15
N TYR A 162 0.08 -5.96 14.46
CA TYR A 162 0.46 -5.58 13.11
C TYR A 162 1.37 -6.65 12.50
N TYR A 163 1.27 -6.80 11.19
CA TYR A 163 2.05 -7.75 10.41
C TYR A 163 2.29 -7.19 9.01
N GLY A 164 3.41 -7.50 8.40
CA GLY A 164 3.66 -7.02 7.04
C GLY A 164 5.11 -7.08 6.59
N VAL A 165 5.34 -6.47 5.45
CA VAL A 165 6.68 -6.35 4.86
C VAL A 165 7.50 -5.30 5.59
N ILE A 166 8.64 -5.71 6.09
CA ILE A 166 9.56 -4.80 6.77
C ILE A 166 10.48 -4.08 5.79
N ARG A 167 10.78 -2.83 6.11
CA ARG A 167 11.89 -2.05 5.51
C ARG A 167 12.83 -1.64 6.63
N ARG A 168 14.13 -1.88 6.46
CA ARG A 168 15.18 -1.49 7.40
C ARG A 168 16.09 -0.46 6.78
N ARG A 169 16.58 0.49 7.58
CA ARG A 169 17.46 1.60 7.18
C ARG A 169 18.45 1.93 8.30
N GLY A 170 19.43 2.78 7.98
CA GLY A 170 20.54 3.14 8.86
C GLY A 170 21.78 2.26 8.60
N GLU A 171 22.94 2.69 9.06
CA GLU A 171 24.22 1.99 8.84
C GLU A 171 24.20 0.57 9.39
N GLN A 172 23.57 0.37 10.56
CA GLN A 172 23.41 -0.94 11.20
C GLN A 172 21.98 -1.49 11.03
N LEU A 173 21.19 -0.98 10.09
CA LEU A 173 19.81 -1.36 9.86
C LEU A 173 18.91 -1.25 11.11
N GLN A 174 19.27 -0.34 12.03
CA GLN A 174 18.61 -0.17 13.34
C GLN A 174 17.23 0.46 13.27
N TYR A 175 16.91 1.19 12.18
CA TYR A 175 15.60 1.77 11.98
C TYR A 175 14.75 0.90 11.07
N TRP A 176 13.52 0.63 11.47
CA TRP A 176 12.63 -0.23 10.72
C TRP A 176 11.19 0.29 10.72
N PHE A 177 10.44 -0.09 9.74
CA PHE A 177 9.02 0.20 9.63
C PHE A 177 8.34 -0.80 8.70
N LEU A 178 7.03 -0.97 8.86
CA LEU A 178 6.25 -1.75 7.92
C LEU A 178 6.01 -0.92 6.65
N TRP A 179 6.27 -1.54 5.51
CA TRP A 179 5.99 -0.95 4.22
C TRP A 179 4.49 -1.01 3.94
N PRO A 180 3.82 0.15 3.71
CA PRO A 180 2.37 0.16 3.49
C PRO A 180 1.92 -0.47 2.18
N GLY A 181 2.82 -0.90 1.31
CA GLY A 181 2.49 -1.64 0.10
C GLY A 181 1.96 -3.05 0.39
N TRP A 182 2.30 -3.63 1.55
CA TRP A 182 1.69 -4.83 2.11
C TRP A 182 1.86 -4.85 3.62
N SER A 183 0.85 -4.39 4.34
CA SER A 183 0.85 -4.35 5.80
C SER A 183 -0.55 -4.43 6.39
N VAL A 184 -0.70 -5.17 7.48
CA VAL A 184 -1.95 -5.42 8.20
C VAL A 184 -1.84 -4.86 9.61
N TYR A 185 -2.89 -4.27 10.11
CA TYR A 185 -2.94 -3.63 11.42
C TYR A 185 -4.24 -3.96 12.16
N ARG A 186 -4.15 -4.29 13.46
CA ARG A 186 -5.31 -4.33 14.35
C ARG A 186 -5.71 -2.90 14.71
N PHE A 187 -6.91 -2.50 14.32
CA PHE A 187 -7.37 -1.12 14.51
C PHE A 187 -7.40 -0.69 15.97
N SER A 188 -7.86 -1.55 16.89
CA SER A 188 -7.97 -1.23 18.32
C SER A 188 -6.63 -0.85 18.94
N THR A 189 -5.53 -1.42 18.49
CA THR A 189 -4.19 -1.14 18.95
C THR A 189 -3.59 0.08 18.26
N ILE A 190 -3.60 0.10 16.95
CA ILE A 190 -2.92 1.15 16.19
C ILE A 190 -3.51 2.54 16.42
N LYS A 191 -4.82 2.65 16.66
CA LYS A 191 -5.47 3.93 16.94
C LYS A 191 -4.88 4.68 18.14
N ARG A 192 -4.28 3.97 19.12
CA ARG A 192 -3.70 4.55 20.33
C ARG A 192 -2.43 5.34 20.06
N TYR A 193 -1.68 4.95 19.03
CA TYR A 193 -0.39 5.54 18.65
C TYR A 193 -0.53 6.72 17.68
N HIS A 194 -1.73 7.02 17.20
CA HIS A 194 -1.95 8.05 16.21
C HIS A 194 -1.00 7.91 15.01
N PRO A 195 -1.11 6.83 14.22
CA PRO A 195 -0.17 6.50 13.17
C PRO A 195 0.01 7.64 12.17
N ASP A 196 1.22 7.72 11.62
CA ASP A 196 1.61 8.69 10.60
C ASP A 196 2.32 7.97 9.46
N PHE A 197 1.66 7.81 8.35
CA PHE A 197 2.20 7.10 7.18
C PHE A 197 3.10 7.96 6.31
N ASN A 198 3.47 9.16 6.75
CA ASN A 198 4.46 9.96 6.06
C ASN A 198 5.84 9.31 6.06
N PRO A 199 6.68 9.62 5.06
CA PRO A 199 8.11 9.44 5.19
C PRO A 199 8.62 10.22 6.41
N GLY A 200 9.73 9.78 6.98
CA GLY A 200 10.31 10.40 8.17
C GLY A 200 11.82 10.42 8.16
N PHE A 201 12.40 11.16 9.13
CA PHE A 201 13.83 11.16 9.40
C PHE A 201 14.09 10.74 10.86
N VAL A 202 15.02 9.80 11.02
CA VAL A 202 15.46 9.32 12.33
C VAL A 202 16.98 9.24 12.34
N GLY A 203 17.61 9.97 13.27
CA GLY A 203 19.08 10.01 13.32
C GLY A 203 19.75 10.40 12.00
N GLY A 204 19.15 11.34 11.23
CA GLY A 204 19.63 11.72 9.90
C GLY A 204 19.25 10.77 8.76
N THR A 205 18.76 9.57 9.06
CA THR A 205 18.37 8.55 8.07
C THR A 205 16.96 8.80 7.55
N TYR A 206 16.80 8.81 6.22
CA TYR A 206 15.50 8.89 5.57
C TYR A 206 14.79 7.53 5.60
N LEU A 207 13.55 7.54 6.08
CA LEU A 207 12.62 6.42 6.04
C LEU A 207 11.48 6.77 5.09
N ASP A 208 11.21 5.91 4.14
CA ASP A 208 10.18 6.10 3.10
C ASP A 208 8.76 6.09 3.67
N THR A 209 7.74 6.05 2.82
CA THR A 209 6.31 5.99 3.19
C THR A 209 6.06 5.02 4.34
N GLY A 210 5.42 5.50 5.41
CA GLY A 210 5.23 4.75 6.65
C GLY A 210 6.34 4.92 7.68
N GLY A 211 7.49 5.50 7.30
CA GLY A 211 8.67 5.62 8.15
C GLY A 211 8.49 6.50 9.39
N ALA A 212 7.58 7.50 9.35
CA ALA A 212 7.28 8.32 10.53
C ALA A 212 6.67 7.49 11.69
N ASN A 213 6.13 6.32 11.39
CA ASN A 213 5.64 5.38 12.41
C ASN A 213 6.75 4.74 13.26
N TYR A 214 8.03 4.80 12.83
CA TYR A 214 9.11 4.33 13.68
C TYR A 214 9.07 4.97 15.08
N LYS A 215 9.03 6.30 15.15
CA LYS A 215 8.97 7.03 16.42
C LYS A 215 7.64 6.89 17.16
N ARG A 216 6.54 6.68 16.44
CA ARG A 216 5.19 6.63 17.03
C ARG A 216 4.82 5.25 17.52
N ILE A 217 5.22 4.22 16.77
CA ILE A 217 4.80 2.83 17.00
C ILE A 217 6.01 1.96 17.26
N TYR A 218 6.88 1.80 16.27
CA TYR A 218 7.80 0.68 16.18
C TYR A 218 8.98 0.74 17.14
N ILE A 219 9.42 1.92 17.57
CA ILE A 219 10.47 2.07 18.58
C ILE A 219 10.16 1.40 19.93
N ARG A 220 8.89 1.08 20.17
CA ARG A 220 8.39 0.47 21.42
C ARG A 220 8.48 -1.05 21.44
N PHE A 221 8.82 -1.66 20.32
CA PHE A 221 8.78 -3.10 20.13
C PHE A 221 10.20 -3.63 19.86
N ASP A 222 10.52 -4.74 20.49
CA ASP A 222 11.77 -5.45 20.18
C ASP A 222 11.64 -6.12 18.81
N PHE A 223 12.45 -5.65 17.87
CA PHE A 223 12.50 -6.18 16.53
C PHE A 223 12.67 -7.71 16.46
N ASN A 224 13.49 -8.28 17.37
CA ASN A 224 13.82 -9.69 17.35
C ASN A 224 12.69 -10.61 17.82
N GLN A 225 11.66 -10.04 18.46
CA GLN A 225 10.48 -10.77 18.93
C GLN A 225 9.32 -10.72 17.93
N LEU A 226 9.49 -9.98 16.84
CA LEU A 226 8.41 -9.77 15.88
C LEU A 226 8.54 -10.72 14.69
N ARG A 227 7.40 -11.14 14.17
CA ARG A 227 7.29 -11.87 12.92
C ARG A 227 6.93 -10.91 11.80
N PHE A 228 7.51 -11.13 10.63
CA PHE A 228 7.31 -10.30 9.46
C PHE A 228 7.00 -11.17 8.24
N ALA A 229 6.30 -10.58 7.27
CA ALA A 229 6.03 -11.24 6.01
C ALA A 229 7.35 -11.58 5.29
N PRO A 230 7.60 -12.85 4.98
CA PRO A 230 8.77 -13.24 4.21
C PRO A 230 8.70 -12.65 2.81
N ARG A 231 9.88 -12.44 2.20
CA ARG A 231 10.01 -11.92 0.84
C ARG A 231 11.10 -12.67 0.10
N VAL A 232 10.80 -13.06 -1.12
CA VAL A 232 11.78 -13.61 -2.06
C VAL A 232 11.81 -12.73 -3.30
N PHE A 233 13.01 -12.28 -3.68
CA PHE A 233 13.22 -11.40 -4.81
C PHE A 233 13.68 -12.19 -6.03
N TYR A 234 13.13 -11.83 -7.18
CA TYR A 234 13.48 -12.41 -8.47
C TYR A 234 13.83 -11.30 -9.45
N LYS A 235 14.94 -11.47 -10.17
CA LYS A 235 15.29 -10.60 -11.30
C LYS A 235 14.68 -11.16 -12.57
N LEU A 236 14.00 -10.31 -13.33
CA LEU A 236 13.51 -10.65 -14.65
C LEU A 236 14.60 -10.37 -15.69
N LYS A 237 14.93 -11.34 -16.52
CA LYS A 237 15.77 -11.16 -17.70
C LYS A 237 14.96 -10.54 -18.84
N LYS A 238 15.64 -9.99 -19.87
CA LYS A 238 15.01 -9.38 -21.04
C LYS A 238 14.05 -10.30 -21.81
N ASP A 239 14.30 -11.60 -21.74
CA ASP A 239 13.49 -12.66 -22.36
C ASP A 239 12.33 -13.12 -21.47
N ASN A 240 12.03 -12.39 -20.39
CA ASN A 240 11.06 -12.74 -19.33
C ASN A 240 11.45 -14.01 -18.53
N SER A 241 12.66 -14.56 -18.68
CA SER A 241 13.13 -15.60 -17.78
C SER A 241 13.47 -15.03 -16.42
N ILE A 242 13.18 -15.77 -15.36
CA ILE A 242 13.55 -15.38 -14.00
C ILE A 242 14.93 -15.91 -13.66
N SER A 243 15.77 -15.05 -13.10
CA SER A 243 17.08 -15.39 -12.58
C SER A 243 17.13 -15.10 -11.09
N PHE A 244 17.78 -15.97 -10.32
CA PHE A 244 18.09 -15.80 -8.89
C PHE A 244 19.34 -14.96 -8.64
N GLU A 245 19.91 -14.32 -9.69
CA GLU A 245 21.06 -13.44 -9.57
C GLU A 245 20.70 -12.12 -8.88
N GLU A 246 21.74 -11.34 -8.54
CA GLU A 246 21.61 -10.07 -7.84
C GLU A 246 20.47 -9.18 -8.33
N TYR A 247 19.72 -8.67 -7.37
CA TYR A 247 18.54 -7.84 -7.52
C TYR A 247 18.83 -6.50 -8.22
N TYR A 248 18.19 -6.28 -9.35
CA TYR A 248 18.14 -4.97 -9.97
C TYR A 248 16.76 -4.33 -9.74
N TYR A 249 16.76 -3.23 -9.00
CA TYR A 249 15.57 -2.51 -8.51
C TYR A 249 14.50 -2.20 -9.57
N VAL A 250 14.87 -2.12 -10.84
CA VAL A 250 13.99 -1.69 -11.94
C VAL A 250 13.21 -2.83 -12.59
N TRP A 251 13.78 -4.03 -12.64
CA TRP A 251 13.27 -5.19 -13.40
C TRP A 251 12.93 -6.38 -12.50
N GLY A 252 12.74 -6.13 -11.21
CA GLY A 252 12.47 -7.20 -10.27
C GLY A 252 11.00 -7.38 -9.97
N VAL A 253 10.68 -8.58 -9.54
CA VAL A 253 9.46 -8.93 -8.85
C VAL A 253 9.82 -9.48 -7.47
N GLU A 254 8.89 -9.43 -6.54
CA GLU A 254 9.03 -10.15 -5.29
C GLU A 254 7.79 -10.97 -4.99
N ILE A 255 7.98 -12.12 -4.39
CA ILE A 255 6.89 -12.88 -3.76
C ILE A 255 6.87 -12.48 -2.28
N VAL A 256 5.74 -11.96 -1.85
CA VAL A 256 5.49 -11.51 -0.49
C VAL A 256 4.59 -12.50 0.20
N ASN A 257 4.97 -12.88 1.43
CA ASN A 257 4.19 -13.76 2.29
C ASN A 257 3.77 -15.08 1.61
N ASN A 258 4.65 -15.61 0.77
CA ASN A 258 4.45 -16.86 0.01
C ASN A 258 3.13 -16.94 -0.79
N ALA A 259 2.49 -15.81 -1.08
CA ALA A 259 1.20 -15.78 -1.74
C ALA A 259 0.97 -14.58 -2.66
N TRP A 260 1.76 -13.51 -2.52
CA TRP A 260 1.52 -12.26 -3.21
C TRP A 260 2.65 -11.90 -4.17
N LEU A 261 2.34 -11.75 -5.45
CA LEU A 261 3.27 -11.22 -6.45
C LEU A 261 3.27 -9.69 -6.39
N HIS A 262 4.41 -9.08 -6.11
CA HIS A 262 4.60 -7.63 -6.20
C HIS A 262 5.48 -7.30 -7.42
N LEU A 263 4.94 -6.48 -8.31
CA LEU A 263 5.66 -5.97 -9.49
C LEU A 263 6.38 -4.68 -9.10
N ILE A 264 7.61 -4.79 -8.65
CA ILE A 264 8.38 -3.66 -8.10
C ILE A 264 8.41 -2.48 -9.07
N ASN A 265 7.95 -1.30 -8.60
CA ASN A 265 7.73 -0.10 -9.42
C ASN A 265 6.78 -0.33 -10.60
N GLY A 266 5.84 -1.26 -10.50
CA GLY A 266 4.87 -1.59 -11.54
C GLY A 266 4.01 -0.42 -12.00
N SER A 267 3.88 0.61 -11.17
CA SER A 267 3.14 1.84 -11.48
C SER A 267 3.96 2.93 -12.21
N VAL A 268 5.30 2.80 -12.26
CA VAL A 268 6.19 3.85 -12.79
C VAL A 268 6.79 3.39 -14.13
N TYR A 269 6.22 3.86 -15.24
CA TYR A 269 6.69 3.49 -16.60
C TYR A 269 7.55 4.55 -17.26
N LYS A 270 7.55 5.81 -16.81
CA LYS A 270 8.32 6.88 -17.42
C LYS A 270 9.82 6.61 -17.38
N GLY A 271 10.43 6.55 -18.58
CA GLY A 271 11.88 6.38 -18.73
C GLY A 271 12.41 4.97 -18.47
N ILE A 272 11.54 3.98 -18.37
CA ILE A 272 11.91 2.59 -18.06
C ILE A 272 11.61 1.66 -19.26
N GLY A 273 11.84 2.10 -20.47
CA GLY A 273 11.75 1.26 -21.67
C GLY A 273 10.52 0.32 -21.70
N ASP A 274 10.76 -0.99 -21.71
CA ASP A 274 9.71 -2.01 -21.83
C ASP A 274 8.98 -2.38 -20.53
N LYS A 275 9.04 -1.54 -19.49
CA LYS A 275 8.43 -1.85 -18.19
C LYS A 275 6.94 -2.19 -18.27
N GLU A 276 6.17 -1.48 -19.09
CA GLU A 276 4.75 -1.79 -19.28
C GLU A 276 4.54 -3.16 -19.91
N LYS A 277 5.37 -3.51 -20.90
CA LYS A 277 5.34 -4.85 -21.54
C LYS A 277 5.66 -5.94 -20.52
N MET A 278 6.67 -5.70 -19.67
CA MET A 278 7.05 -6.62 -18.60
C MET A 278 5.91 -6.82 -17.60
N VAL A 279 5.26 -5.73 -17.15
CA VAL A 279 4.12 -5.81 -16.23
C VAL A 279 3.00 -6.65 -16.86
N LYS A 280 2.65 -6.38 -18.11
CA LYS A 280 1.64 -7.17 -18.84
C LYS A 280 2.04 -8.63 -18.98
N ALA A 281 3.31 -8.91 -19.32
CA ALA A 281 3.82 -10.28 -19.42
C ALA A 281 3.74 -11.04 -18.09
N CYS A 282 4.11 -10.40 -16.97
CA CYS A 282 3.98 -10.99 -15.64
C CYS A 282 2.51 -11.32 -15.30
N LEU A 283 1.60 -10.37 -15.53
CA LEU A 283 0.18 -10.55 -15.22
C LEU A 283 -0.50 -11.61 -16.11
N ASN A 284 0.00 -11.82 -17.34
CA ASN A 284 -0.48 -12.86 -18.23
C ASN A 284 0.13 -14.24 -17.96
N ASN A 285 1.17 -14.32 -17.12
CA ASN A 285 1.88 -15.57 -16.81
C ASN A 285 1.89 -15.88 -15.30
N LEU A 286 0.78 -15.63 -14.61
CA LEU A 286 0.65 -15.94 -13.18
C LEU A 286 0.95 -17.40 -12.82
N PRO A 287 0.58 -18.43 -13.64
CA PRO A 287 0.92 -19.80 -13.35
C PRO A 287 2.41 -20.07 -13.19
N PHE A 288 3.27 -19.29 -13.88
CA PHE A 288 4.70 -19.38 -13.69
C PHE A 288 5.13 -18.98 -12.27
N PHE A 289 4.59 -17.87 -11.75
CA PHE A 289 4.88 -17.40 -10.41
C PHE A 289 4.29 -18.30 -9.31
N GLN A 290 3.13 -18.91 -9.59
CA GLN A 290 2.54 -19.91 -8.69
C GLN A 290 3.47 -21.12 -8.50
N LYS A 291 4.06 -21.64 -9.57
CA LYS A 291 5.03 -22.74 -9.50
C LYS A 291 6.28 -22.43 -8.69
N LEU A 292 6.67 -21.15 -8.58
CA LEU A 292 7.79 -20.74 -7.74
C LEU A 292 7.52 -20.86 -6.24
N LEU A 293 6.24 -20.98 -5.85
CA LEU A 293 5.84 -21.15 -4.46
C LEU A 293 5.89 -22.61 -4.02
N ASP A 294 5.94 -23.53 -4.98
CA ASP A 294 5.99 -24.98 -4.75
C ASP A 294 7.46 -25.48 -4.63
N LEU A 295 8.44 -24.60 -4.81
CA LEU A 295 9.88 -24.86 -4.69
C LEU A 295 10.42 -24.41 -3.34
#